data_2da51e1278d975e4d225f29e58609caf
#
_entry.id   2da51e1278d975e4d225f29e58609caf
#
_cell.length_a   1.000
_cell.length_b   1.000
_cell.length_c   1.000
_cell.angle_alpha   90.00
_cell.angle_beta   90.00
_cell.angle_gamma   90.00
#
_symmetry.space_group_name_H-M   'P 1'
#
loop_
_entity.id
_entity.type
_entity.pdbx_description
1 polymer ?
#
loop_
_entity_poly.entity_id
_entity_poly.type
_entity_poly.pdbx_seq_one_letter_code
_entity_poly.pdbx_strand_id
1 'polypeptide(L)' 'DEFVHVLGGALILTDADGQTHEFNTGDSLLIPKGFTGTWETRANFRELALVSRKDWDATH' A
#
# COMPACT_ATOMS: atom_id res chain seq x y z
N ASP A 1 5.96 -4.41 8.07
CA ASP A 1 5.20 -4.78 6.87
C ASP A 1 3.75 -4.33 7.02
N GLU A 2 3.17 -3.93 5.92
CA GLU A 2 1.78 -3.51 5.88
C GLU A 2 1.04 -4.31 4.82
N PHE A 3 -0.07 -4.92 5.22
CA PHE A 3 -0.96 -5.61 4.28
C PHE A 3 -2.07 -4.65 3.87
N VAL A 4 -2.30 -4.53 2.58
CA VAL A 4 -3.32 -3.62 2.04
C VAL A 4 -4.25 -4.40 1.13
N HIS A 5 -5.56 -4.21 1.32
CA HIS A 5 -6.57 -4.72 0.40
C HIS A 5 -7.32 -3.53 -0.20
N VAL A 6 -7.35 -3.45 -1.52
CA VAL A 6 -7.96 -2.32 -2.22
C VAL A 6 -9.46 -2.54 -2.28
N LEU A 7 -10.21 -1.69 -1.61
CA LEU A 7 -11.69 -1.77 -1.56
C LEU A 7 -12.35 -0.99 -2.67
N GLY A 8 -11.70 0.06 -3.17
CA GLY A 8 -12.25 0.87 -4.24
C GLY A 8 -11.16 1.71 -4.86
N GLY A 9 -11.33 2.07 -6.14
CA GLY A 9 -10.34 2.86 -6.87
C GLY A 9 -9.12 2.05 -7.25
N ALA A 10 -7.98 2.73 -7.33
CA ALA A 10 -6.72 2.09 -7.67
C ALA A 10 -5.58 2.71 -6.90
N LEU A 11 -4.55 1.91 -6.65
CA LEU A 11 -3.31 2.34 -6.00
C LEU A 11 -2.16 2.06 -6.95
N ILE A 12 -1.31 3.06 -7.17
CA ILE A 12 -0.11 2.90 -7.98
C ILE A 12 1.09 3.18 -7.10
N LEU A 13 1.97 2.20 -6.98
CA LEU A 13 3.23 2.35 -6.24
C LEU A 13 4.37 2.41 -7.24
N THR A 14 5.28 3.37 -7.03
CA THR A 14 6.51 3.45 -7.82
C THR A 14 7.66 3.19 -6.87
N ASP A 15 8.44 2.13 -7.14
CA ASP A 15 9.54 1.77 -6.27
C ASP A 15 10.79 2.61 -6.55
N ALA A 16 11.85 2.35 -5.78
CA ALA A 16 13.08 3.13 -5.87
C ALA A 16 13.77 2.98 -7.23
N ASP A 17 13.48 1.90 -7.94
CA ASP A 17 14.04 1.67 -9.28
C ASP A 17 13.22 2.33 -10.39
N GLY A 18 12.12 2.99 -10.02
CA GLY A 18 11.26 3.65 -10.97
C GLY A 18 10.20 2.73 -11.59
N GLN A 19 10.08 1.51 -11.10
CA GLN A 19 9.08 0.58 -11.60
C GLN A 19 7.73 0.85 -10.93
N THR A 20 6.67 0.82 -11.72
CA THR A 20 5.32 1.06 -11.22
C THR A 20 4.57 -0.25 -11.06
N HIS A 21 3.76 -0.32 -10.01
CA HIS A 21 2.93 -1.48 -9.70
C HIS A 21 1.52 -0.97 -9.45
N GLU A 22 0.57 -1.42 -10.25
CA GLU A 22 -0.82 -0.97 -10.13
C GLU A 22 -1.67 -2.03 -9.48
N PHE A 23 -2.49 -1.62 -8.50
CA PHE A 23 -3.40 -2.49 -7.77
C PHE A 23 -4.81 -1.92 -7.91
N ASN A 24 -5.73 -2.76 -8.37
CA ASN A 24 -7.10 -2.35 -8.61
C ASN A 24 -8.03 -2.88 -7.54
N THR A 25 -9.28 -2.46 -7.56
CA THR A 25 -10.28 -2.93 -6.61
C THR A 25 -10.30 -4.46 -6.56
N GLY A 26 -10.22 -5.01 -5.36
CA GLY A 26 -10.15 -6.44 -5.14
C GLY A 26 -8.74 -7.00 -5.03
N ASP A 27 -7.73 -6.21 -5.36
CA ASP A 27 -6.34 -6.66 -5.24
C ASP A 27 -5.84 -6.51 -3.82
N SER A 28 -4.93 -7.39 -3.45
CA SER A 28 -4.26 -7.33 -2.15
C SER A 28 -2.75 -7.26 -2.38
N LEU A 29 -2.06 -6.56 -1.47
CA LEU A 29 -0.61 -6.45 -1.58
C LEU A 29 0.00 -6.36 -0.20
N LEU A 30 1.27 -6.73 -0.13
CA LEU A 30 2.06 -6.59 1.09
C LEU A 30 3.16 -5.57 0.82
N ILE A 31 3.19 -4.50 1.61
CA ILE A 31 4.22 -3.48 1.51
C ILE A 31 5.28 -3.80 2.56
N PRO A 32 6.50 -4.13 2.13
CA PRO A 32 7.54 -4.49 3.08
C PRO A 32 7.96 -3.30 3.92
N LYS A 33 8.40 -3.58 5.13
CA LYS A 33 8.97 -2.57 6.00
C LYS A 33 10.19 -1.95 5.31
N GLY A 34 10.27 -0.62 5.37
CA GLY A 34 11.37 0.07 4.72
C GLY A 34 11.16 0.37 3.25
N PHE A 35 9.95 0.11 2.74
CA PHE A 35 9.64 0.45 1.35
C PHE A 35 9.88 1.95 1.12
N THR A 36 10.60 2.26 0.04
CA THR A 36 10.82 3.63 -0.39
C THR A 36 10.27 3.79 -1.80
N GLY A 37 9.59 4.90 -2.03
CA GLY A 37 8.97 5.14 -3.31
C GLY A 37 7.83 6.14 -3.17
N THR A 38 6.95 6.16 -4.16
CA THR A 38 5.82 7.08 -4.16
C THR A 38 4.51 6.33 -4.29
N TRP A 39 3.46 6.97 -3.81
CA TRP A 39 2.09 6.45 -3.86
C TRP A 39 1.24 7.40 -4.68
N GLU A 40 0.41 6.83 -5.53
CA GLU A 40 -0.61 7.59 -6.23
C GLU A 40 -1.92 6.83 -6.13
N THR A 41 -3.01 7.54 -5.88
CA THR A 41 -4.33 6.91 -5.76
C THR A 41 -5.27 7.52 -6.79
N ARG A 42 -6.24 6.74 -7.25
CA ARG A 42 -7.19 7.15 -8.27
C ARG A 42 -8.60 6.68 -7.93
N ALA A 43 -9.60 7.39 -8.44
CA ALA A 43 -11.01 6.98 -8.44
C ALA A 43 -11.55 6.70 -7.04
N ASN A 44 -11.42 7.67 -6.14
CA ASN A 44 -11.94 7.56 -4.77
C ASN A 44 -11.38 6.34 -4.05
N PHE A 45 -10.07 6.23 -4.05
CA PHE A 45 -9.35 5.11 -3.46
C PHE A 45 -9.78 4.86 -2.02
N ARG A 46 -10.05 3.59 -1.70
CA ARG A 46 -10.31 3.13 -0.34
C ARG A 46 -9.56 1.84 -0.11
N GLU A 47 -9.06 1.68 1.09
CA GLU A 47 -8.30 0.49 1.43
C GLU A 47 -8.65 -0.02 2.82
N LEU A 48 -8.39 -1.30 3.02
CA LEU A 48 -8.29 -1.90 4.33
C LEU A 48 -6.82 -2.20 4.56
N ALA A 49 -6.22 -1.59 5.58
CA ALA A 49 -4.80 -1.75 5.86
C ALA A 49 -4.60 -2.41 7.21
N LEU A 50 -3.71 -3.41 7.25
CA LEU A 50 -3.35 -4.09 8.48
C LEU A 50 -1.85 -3.94 8.69
N VAL A 51 -1.48 -3.37 9.83
CA VAL A 51 -0.10 -3.16 10.20
C VAL A 51 0.22 -4.11 11.35
N SER A 52 1.43 -4.68 11.36
CA SER A 52 1.80 -5.56 12.44
C SER A 52 1.77 -4.79 13.77
N ARG A 53 1.41 -5.48 14.85
CA ARG A 53 1.31 -4.84 16.16
C ARG A 53 2.63 -4.20 16.58
N LYS A 54 3.73 -4.85 16.25
CA LYS A 54 5.06 -4.32 16.55
C LYS A 54 5.30 -2.98 15.86
N ASP A 55 4.94 -2.90 14.57
CA ASP A 55 5.11 -1.67 13.81
C ASP A 55 4.15 -0.59 14.31
N TRP A 56 2.94 -0.99 14.67
CA TRP A 56 1.94 -0.07 15.22
C TRP A 56 2.43 0.56 16.51
N ASP A 57 2.94 -0.29 17.43
CA ASP A 57 3.42 0.20 18.71
C ASP A 57 4.63 1.12 18.55
N ALA A 58 5.48 0.86 17.59
CA ALA A 58 6.64 1.70 17.30
C ALA A 58 6.23 3.06 16.75
N THR A 59 5.08 3.12 16.08
CA THR A 59 4.56 4.35 15.48
C THR A 59 3.83 5.22 16.52
N HIS A 60 3.28 4.59 17.50
CA HIS A 60 2.46 5.23 18.53
C HIS A 60 3.17 5.30 19.88
#